data_48b347bbd22d215f2de3d659bcc74d49
#
_entry.id   48b347bbd22d215f2de3d659bcc74d49
#
_cell.length_a   1.000
_cell.length_b   1.000
_cell.length_c   1.000
_cell.angle_alpha   90.00
_cell.angle_beta   90.00
_cell.angle_gamma   90.00
#
_symmetry.space_group_name_H-M   'P 1'
#
loop_
_entity.id
_entity.type
_entity.pdbx_description
1 polymer ?
#
loop_
_entity_poly.entity_id
_entity_poly.type
_entity_poly.pdbx_seq_one_letter_code
_entity_poly.pdbx_strand_id
1 'polypeptide(L)'
;IRNSVRIAAAGCVIVFASAASASPHALFVSTGESSRAPIGWIEFCAENRRECNVPPSMPRDVVLTTKACKDLVRVNKWVNDTIKPITDMDQWGVVEKWSYPDTGRGDCEDYVLLKRRMLIKAGWPREALLITVVRERNGDGHAVL
;
A
#
# COMPACT_ATOMS: atom_id res chain seq x y z
N ILE A 1 -51.86 61.91 -34.04
CA ILE A 1 -50.83 60.95 -34.46
C ILE A 1 -50.06 60.56 -33.18
N ARG A 2 -50.28 59.35 -32.62
CA ARG A 2 -49.62 58.84 -31.39
C ARG A 2 -48.57 57.84 -31.82
N ASN A 3 -47.29 58.18 -31.59
CA ASN A 3 -46.19 57.26 -31.78
C ASN A 3 -46.01 56.39 -30.52
N SER A 4 -46.23 55.08 -30.64
CA SER A 4 -45.97 54.11 -29.59
C SER A 4 -44.53 53.62 -29.74
N VAL A 5 -43.68 53.94 -28.77
CA VAL A 5 -42.29 53.38 -28.64
C VAL A 5 -42.39 52.01 -27.95
N ARG A 6 -41.98 50.96 -28.64
CA ARG A 6 -41.85 49.63 -28.07
C ARG A 6 -40.45 49.48 -27.51
N ILE A 7 -40.36 49.31 -26.17
CA ILE A 7 -39.09 49.01 -25.47
C ILE A 7 -38.96 47.47 -25.48
N ALA A 8 -37.94 46.95 -26.16
CA ALA A 8 -37.57 45.56 -26.11
C ALA A 8 -36.66 45.34 -24.89
N ALA A 9 -37.12 44.58 -23.91
CA ALA A 9 -36.32 44.17 -22.78
C ALA A 9 -35.45 42.96 -23.20
N ALA A 10 -34.15 43.16 -23.30
CA ALA A 10 -33.18 42.06 -23.49
C ALA A 10 -32.92 41.39 -22.15
N GLY A 11 -33.47 40.19 -21.97
CA GLY A 11 -33.19 39.35 -20.80
C GLY A 11 -31.81 38.74 -20.87
N CYS A 12 -30.92 39.12 -19.95
CA CYS A 12 -29.60 38.53 -19.80
C CYS A 12 -29.75 37.21 -19.03
N VAL A 13 -29.58 36.06 -19.71
CA VAL A 13 -29.57 34.75 -19.07
C VAL A 13 -28.16 34.49 -18.50
N ILE A 14 -28.05 34.59 -17.19
CA ILE A 14 -26.79 34.26 -16.50
C ILE A 14 -26.76 32.75 -16.34
N VAL A 15 -25.89 32.08 -17.12
CA VAL A 15 -25.61 30.65 -16.97
C VAL A 15 -24.56 30.49 -15.86
N PHE A 16 -25.02 30.00 -14.70
CA PHE A 16 -24.09 29.57 -13.65
C PHE A 16 -23.43 28.26 -14.08
N ALA A 17 -22.17 28.31 -14.47
CA ALA A 17 -21.35 27.12 -14.64
C ALA A 17 -21.01 26.58 -13.23
N SER A 18 -21.66 25.48 -12.84
CA SER A 18 -21.27 24.74 -11.64
C SER A 18 -19.89 24.12 -11.86
N ALA A 19 -18.87 24.68 -11.26
CA ALA A 19 -17.56 24.03 -11.17
C ALA A 19 -17.70 22.78 -10.33
N ALA A 20 -17.65 21.61 -10.96
CA ALA A 20 -17.52 20.34 -10.26
C ALA A 20 -16.18 20.34 -9.52
N SER A 21 -16.22 20.50 -8.20
CA SER A 21 -15.05 20.32 -7.35
C SER A 21 -14.62 18.86 -7.44
N ALA A 22 -13.56 18.58 -8.18
CA ALA A 22 -12.90 17.27 -8.11
C ALA A 22 -12.41 17.09 -6.66
N SER A 23 -12.99 16.14 -5.93
CA SER A 23 -12.48 15.74 -4.63
C SER A 23 -11.02 15.32 -4.80
N PRO A 24 -10.08 15.85 -4.00
CA PRO A 24 -8.70 15.35 -4.05
C PRO A 24 -8.76 13.86 -3.76
N HIS A 25 -8.28 13.05 -4.69
CA HIS A 25 -8.09 11.62 -4.43
C HIS A 25 -7.23 11.50 -3.17
N ALA A 26 -7.73 10.79 -2.17
CA ALA A 26 -6.96 10.55 -0.96
C ALA A 26 -5.65 9.87 -1.35
N LEU A 27 -4.52 10.50 -1.03
CA LEU A 27 -3.18 9.97 -1.30
C LEU A 27 -2.85 8.75 -0.42
N PHE A 28 -3.70 8.48 0.57
CA PHE A 28 -3.51 7.43 1.56
C PHE A 28 -4.73 6.52 1.61
N VAL A 29 -4.47 5.24 1.86
CA VAL A 29 -5.52 4.27 2.12
C VAL A 29 -6.15 4.61 3.48
N SER A 30 -7.49 4.66 3.53
CA SER A 30 -8.19 4.82 4.81
C SER A 30 -7.99 3.57 5.66
N THR A 31 -7.56 3.75 6.90
CA THR A 31 -7.46 2.66 7.86
C THR A 31 -8.79 2.45 8.56
N GLY A 32 -9.12 1.17 8.84
CA GLY A 32 -10.25 0.80 9.66
C GLY A 32 -9.92 0.88 11.17
N GLU A 33 -10.70 0.14 11.95
CA GLU A 33 -10.47 0.02 13.38
C GLU A 33 -9.24 -0.82 13.70
N SER A 34 -8.75 -0.69 14.95
CA SER A 34 -7.60 -1.48 15.42
C SER A 34 -7.94 -2.98 15.37
N SER A 35 -7.07 -3.77 14.78
CA SER A 35 -7.18 -5.22 14.68
C SER A 35 -6.00 -5.92 15.37
N ARG A 36 -6.16 -7.22 15.63
CA ARG A 36 -5.05 -8.03 16.12
C ARG A 36 -4.07 -8.32 14.98
N ALA A 37 -2.78 -8.40 15.31
CA ALA A 37 -1.80 -8.87 14.36
C ALA A 37 -2.09 -10.32 13.92
N PRO A 38 -1.83 -10.69 12.66
CA PRO A 38 -1.91 -12.08 12.20
C PRO A 38 -1.07 -13.01 13.08
N ILE A 39 -1.53 -14.26 13.26
CA ILE A 39 -0.79 -15.22 14.09
C ILE A 39 0.60 -15.49 13.53
N GLY A 40 0.74 -15.62 12.21
CA GLY A 40 2.03 -15.83 11.56
C GLY A 40 3.03 -14.70 11.82
N TRP A 41 2.56 -13.43 11.89
CA TRP A 41 3.42 -12.31 12.32
C TRP A 41 3.88 -12.44 13.77
N ILE A 42 2.99 -12.87 14.68
CA ILE A 42 3.34 -13.04 16.10
C ILE A 42 4.42 -14.12 16.24
N GLU A 43 4.26 -15.25 15.55
CA GLU A 43 5.21 -16.36 15.54
C GLU A 43 6.54 -15.96 14.90
N PHE A 44 6.50 -15.29 13.75
CA PHE A 44 7.67 -14.73 13.11
C PHE A 44 8.46 -13.80 14.05
N CYS A 45 7.77 -12.95 14.80
CA CYS A 45 8.41 -12.05 15.76
C CYS A 45 9.03 -12.78 16.96
N ALA A 46 8.46 -13.91 17.38
CA ALA A 46 9.03 -14.72 18.45
C ALA A 46 10.38 -15.31 18.02
N GLU A 47 10.49 -15.73 16.76
CA GLU A 47 11.72 -16.29 16.17
C GLU A 47 12.71 -15.19 15.74
N ASN A 48 12.20 -14.06 15.24
CA ASN A 48 12.97 -12.96 14.64
C ASN A 48 12.92 -11.68 15.49
N ARG A 49 13.26 -11.77 16.77
CA ARG A 49 13.15 -10.67 17.75
C ARG A 49 13.77 -9.35 17.28
N ARG A 50 14.87 -9.39 16.54
CA ARG A 50 15.56 -8.20 16.01
C ARG A 50 14.74 -7.45 14.95
N GLU A 51 13.83 -8.15 14.27
CA GLU A 51 12.93 -7.55 13.29
C GLU A 51 11.75 -6.83 13.94
N CYS A 52 11.34 -7.24 15.13
CA CYS A 52 10.13 -6.77 15.80
C CYS A 52 10.41 -5.89 17.04
N ASN A 53 11.46 -6.20 17.80
CA ASN A 53 11.87 -5.40 18.98
C ASN A 53 12.63 -4.14 18.55
N VAL A 54 11.95 -3.24 17.83
CA VAL A 54 12.48 -1.92 17.49
C VAL A 54 11.82 -0.87 18.39
N PRO A 55 12.58 0.11 18.88
CA PRO A 55 12.00 1.22 19.64
C PRO A 55 10.91 1.90 18.82
N PRO A 56 9.82 2.36 19.45
CA PRO A 56 8.83 3.18 18.79
C PRO A 56 9.51 4.39 18.13
N SER A 57 9.24 4.59 16.85
CA SER A 57 9.74 5.75 16.12
C SER A 57 8.58 6.49 15.45
N MET A 58 8.78 7.76 15.18
CA MET A 58 7.75 8.56 14.50
C MET A 58 7.54 8.04 13.08
N PRO A 59 6.29 7.99 12.59
CA PRO A 59 6.00 7.73 11.20
C PRO A 59 6.86 8.60 10.28
N ARG A 60 7.37 8.04 9.21
CA ARG A 60 8.29 8.71 8.31
C ARG A 60 7.92 8.45 6.87
N ASP A 61 7.73 9.51 6.10
CA ASP A 61 7.52 9.41 4.66
C ASP A 61 8.84 9.34 3.92
N VAL A 62 8.82 8.70 2.76
CA VAL A 62 9.94 8.68 1.82
C VAL A 62 9.63 9.59 0.65
N VAL A 63 10.54 10.51 0.36
CA VAL A 63 10.45 11.28 -0.87
C VAL A 63 10.76 10.35 -2.06
N LEU A 64 9.79 10.18 -2.96
CA LEU A 64 9.91 9.34 -4.15
C LEU A 64 10.80 10.01 -5.21
N THR A 65 12.09 10.07 -4.94
CA THR A 65 13.08 10.49 -5.93
C THR A 65 13.21 9.45 -7.05
N THR A 66 13.82 9.82 -8.17
CA THR A 66 14.14 8.86 -9.25
C THR A 66 14.92 7.65 -8.74
N LYS A 67 15.83 7.85 -7.77
CA LYS A 67 16.57 6.74 -7.13
C LYS A 67 15.64 5.86 -6.32
N ALA A 68 14.77 6.44 -5.50
CA ALA A 68 13.82 5.69 -4.68
C ALA A 68 12.87 4.86 -5.57
N CYS A 69 12.32 5.43 -6.63
CA CYS A 69 11.49 4.70 -7.58
C CYS A 69 12.24 3.53 -8.23
N LYS A 70 13.51 3.73 -8.63
CA LYS A 70 14.34 2.67 -9.18
C LYS A 70 14.60 1.55 -8.16
N ASP A 71 14.83 1.88 -6.90
CA ASP A 71 15.03 0.89 -5.84
C ASP A 71 13.76 0.05 -5.62
N LEU A 72 12.59 0.68 -5.56
CA LEU A 72 11.31 -0.03 -5.45
C LEU A 72 11.10 -1.02 -6.60
N VAL A 73 11.23 -0.53 -7.84
CA VAL A 73 11.04 -1.38 -9.03
C VAL A 73 12.06 -2.53 -9.04
N ARG A 74 13.32 -2.25 -8.76
CA ARG A 74 14.39 -3.26 -8.74
C ARG A 74 14.12 -4.33 -7.68
N VAL A 75 13.80 -3.94 -6.46
CA VAL A 75 13.55 -4.89 -5.37
C VAL A 75 12.29 -5.70 -5.66
N ASN A 76 11.19 -5.05 -6.06
CA ASN A 76 9.96 -5.75 -6.37
C ASN A 76 10.14 -6.77 -7.50
N LYS A 77 10.76 -6.33 -8.60
CA LYS A 77 11.02 -7.22 -9.73
C LYS A 77 11.93 -8.38 -9.34
N TRP A 78 13.03 -8.11 -8.65
CA TRP A 78 14.00 -9.15 -8.28
C TRP A 78 13.35 -10.22 -7.39
N VAL A 79 12.59 -9.83 -6.37
CA VAL A 79 11.91 -10.80 -5.49
C VAL A 79 10.88 -11.62 -6.28
N ASN A 80 10.06 -10.95 -7.09
CA ASN A 80 9.03 -11.64 -7.86
C ASN A 80 9.59 -12.60 -8.92
N ASP A 81 10.75 -12.29 -9.49
CA ASP A 81 11.38 -13.15 -10.50
C ASP A 81 12.18 -14.31 -9.87
N THR A 82 12.67 -14.12 -8.64
CA THR A 82 13.62 -15.07 -8.00
C THR A 82 12.92 -16.08 -7.11
N ILE A 83 11.91 -15.62 -6.35
CA ILE A 83 11.19 -16.49 -5.42
C ILE A 83 10.05 -17.20 -6.17
N LYS A 84 9.98 -18.52 -6.01
CA LYS A 84 8.90 -19.32 -6.61
C LYS A 84 7.69 -19.35 -5.67
N PRO A 85 6.49 -19.06 -6.17
CA PRO A 85 5.30 -19.09 -5.33
C PRO A 85 4.98 -20.50 -4.87
N ILE A 86 4.70 -20.64 -3.59
CA ILE A 86 4.24 -21.88 -2.95
C ILE A 86 3.46 -21.49 -1.70
N THR A 87 2.36 -22.17 -1.43
CA THR A 87 1.60 -21.95 -0.20
C THR A 87 2.31 -22.56 1.00
N ASP A 88 2.05 -22.04 2.19
CA ASP A 88 2.53 -22.61 3.45
C ASP A 88 2.09 -24.05 3.65
N MET A 89 0.87 -24.36 3.24
CA MET A 89 0.34 -25.71 3.30
C MET A 89 1.16 -26.69 2.46
N ASP A 90 1.57 -26.27 1.25
CA ASP A 90 2.36 -27.12 0.34
C ASP A 90 3.84 -27.18 0.75
N GLN A 91 4.35 -26.14 1.39
CA GLN A 91 5.76 -26.07 1.78
C GLN A 91 6.04 -26.64 3.16
N TRP A 92 5.15 -26.38 4.13
CA TRP A 92 5.35 -26.66 5.54
C TRP A 92 4.27 -27.56 6.17
N GLY A 93 3.15 -27.78 5.48
CA GLY A 93 2.00 -28.52 6.00
C GLY A 93 1.21 -27.76 7.06
N VAL A 94 1.33 -26.43 7.12
CA VAL A 94 0.59 -25.55 8.04
C VAL A 94 -0.18 -24.49 7.26
N VAL A 95 -1.17 -23.87 7.89
CA VAL A 95 -2.05 -22.91 7.22
C VAL A 95 -1.37 -21.55 7.01
N GLU A 96 -0.51 -21.15 7.94
CA GLU A 96 0.09 -19.82 7.99
C GLU A 96 1.47 -19.88 8.63
N LYS A 97 2.52 -19.46 7.96
CA LYS A 97 3.88 -19.41 8.49
C LYS A 97 4.71 -18.32 7.84
N TRP A 98 4.75 -17.17 8.44
CA TRP A 98 5.59 -16.06 7.98
C TRP A 98 7.07 -16.40 8.15
N SER A 99 7.81 -16.38 7.07
CA SER A 99 9.24 -16.69 7.08
C SER A 99 10.01 -15.89 6.02
N TYR A 100 11.33 -15.84 6.14
CA TYR A 100 12.13 -15.40 4.99
C TYR A 100 12.23 -16.55 4.00
N PRO A 101 12.04 -16.29 2.69
CA PRO A 101 12.06 -17.33 1.65
C PRO A 101 13.49 -17.78 1.32
N ASP A 102 14.24 -18.23 2.34
CA ASP A 102 15.64 -18.65 2.22
C ASP A 102 15.79 -19.94 1.39
N THR A 103 14.69 -20.68 1.20
CA THR A 103 14.62 -21.85 0.30
C THR A 103 14.45 -21.45 -1.17
N GLY A 104 14.27 -20.17 -1.49
CA GLY A 104 13.89 -19.67 -2.80
C GLY A 104 12.42 -19.84 -3.15
N ARG A 105 11.58 -20.14 -2.14
CA ARG A 105 10.14 -20.37 -2.27
C ARG A 105 9.41 -19.67 -1.14
N GLY A 106 8.14 -19.30 -1.36
CA GLY A 106 7.30 -18.67 -0.36
C GLY A 106 6.02 -18.11 -0.96
N ASP A 107 5.16 -17.54 -0.12
CA ASP A 107 3.92 -16.88 -0.55
C ASP A 107 3.92 -15.37 -0.25
N CYS A 108 2.77 -14.73 -0.15
CA CYS A 108 2.68 -13.27 -0.20
C CYS A 108 3.41 -12.58 0.95
N GLU A 109 3.33 -13.08 2.18
CA GLU A 109 4.00 -12.51 3.34
C GLU A 109 5.52 -12.70 3.31
N ASP A 110 5.99 -13.85 2.81
CA ASP A 110 7.42 -14.13 2.64
C ASP A 110 8.06 -13.15 1.64
N TYR A 111 7.34 -12.86 0.54
CA TYR A 111 7.74 -11.85 -0.43
C TYR A 111 7.81 -10.47 0.20
N VAL A 112 6.83 -10.10 1.01
CA VAL A 112 6.77 -8.81 1.69
C VAL A 112 7.92 -8.66 2.69
N LEU A 113 8.19 -9.67 3.50
CA LEU A 113 9.30 -9.70 4.44
C LEU A 113 10.65 -9.51 3.73
N LEU A 114 10.86 -10.22 2.63
CA LEU A 114 12.09 -10.11 1.86
C LEU A 114 12.25 -8.75 1.18
N LYS A 115 11.19 -8.22 0.53
CA LYS A 115 11.20 -6.88 -0.07
C LYS A 115 11.52 -5.82 0.97
N ARG A 116 10.87 -5.86 2.14
CA ARG A 116 11.10 -4.96 3.25
C ARG A 116 12.56 -5.02 3.73
N ARG A 117 13.10 -6.22 3.97
CA ARG A 117 14.50 -6.42 4.38
C ARG A 117 15.48 -5.83 3.36
N MET A 118 15.23 -6.03 2.06
CA MET A 118 16.09 -5.49 0.99
C MET A 118 16.06 -3.97 0.91
N LEU A 119 14.88 -3.36 1.06
CA LEU A 119 14.73 -1.90 1.06
C LEU A 119 15.40 -1.26 2.28
N ILE A 120 15.23 -1.85 3.48
CA ILE A 120 15.95 -1.41 4.69
C ILE A 120 17.47 -1.47 4.48
N LYS A 121 18.00 -2.56 3.90
CA LYS A 121 19.42 -2.67 3.55
C LYS A 121 19.87 -1.65 2.51
N ALA A 122 18.97 -1.19 1.65
CA ALA A 122 19.23 -0.11 0.69
C ALA A 122 19.14 1.31 1.31
N GLY A 123 18.91 1.41 2.63
CA GLY A 123 18.87 2.67 3.37
C GLY A 123 17.48 3.28 3.51
N TRP A 124 16.43 2.54 3.19
CA TRP A 124 15.06 3.00 3.41
C TRP A 124 14.71 3.00 4.90
N PRO A 125 14.02 4.03 5.40
CA PRO A 125 13.58 4.06 6.79
C PRO A 125 12.54 2.94 7.01
N ARG A 126 12.75 2.19 8.07
CA ARG A 126 11.86 1.07 8.46
C ARG A 126 10.41 1.54 8.67
N GLU A 127 10.26 2.75 9.19
CA GLU A 127 8.98 3.39 9.54
C GLU A 127 8.12 3.72 8.32
N ALA A 128 8.72 3.81 7.14
CA ALA A 128 8.03 4.03 5.87
C ALA A 128 7.64 2.72 5.16
N LEU A 129 8.07 1.57 5.68
CA LEU A 129 7.88 0.26 5.06
C LEU A 129 6.90 -0.57 5.91
N LEU A 130 5.61 -0.32 5.68
CA LEU A 130 4.53 -0.94 6.44
C LEU A 130 4.09 -2.24 5.78
N ILE A 131 4.12 -3.32 6.53
CA ILE A 131 3.49 -4.58 6.13
C ILE A 131 1.99 -4.42 6.34
N THR A 132 1.22 -4.60 5.29
CA THR A 132 -0.23 -4.41 5.31
C THR A 132 -0.91 -5.69 4.85
N VAL A 133 -1.83 -6.20 5.64
CA VAL A 133 -2.69 -7.30 5.24
C VAL A 133 -4.00 -6.72 4.72
N VAL A 134 -4.30 -7.05 3.49
CA VAL A 134 -5.52 -6.63 2.80
C VAL A 134 -6.41 -7.85 2.51
N ARG A 135 -7.66 -7.60 2.20
CA ARG A 135 -8.59 -8.63 1.76
C ARG A 135 -8.82 -8.48 0.26
N GLU A 136 -8.59 -9.55 -0.48
CA GLU A 136 -8.87 -9.60 -1.90
C GLU A 136 -10.38 -9.68 -2.19
N ARG A 137 -10.76 -9.50 -3.45
CA ARG A 137 -12.18 -9.55 -3.85
C ARG A 137 -12.83 -10.92 -3.64
N ASN A 138 -12.07 -11.99 -3.68
CA ASN A 138 -12.50 -13.36 -3.39
C ASN A 138 -12.63 -13.64 -1.89
N GLY A 139 -12.20 -12.72 -1.03
CA GLY A 139 -12.25 -12.82 0.42
C GLY A 139 -10.96 -13.30 1.06
N ASP A 140 -9.96 -13.71 0.29
CA ASP A 140 -8.67 -14.19 0.79
C ASP A 140 -7.84 -13.05 1.38
N GLY A 141 -7.01 -13.37 2.38
CA GLY A 141 -6.00 -12.47 2.89
C GLY A 141 -4.84 -12.33 1.91
N HIS A 142 -4.28 -11.13 1.81
CA HIS A 142 -3.09 -10.89 1.00
C HIS A 142 -2.16 -9.89 1.70
N ALA A 143 -0.87 -10.20 1.76
CA ALA A 143 0.13 -9.31 2.33
C ALA A 143 0.76 -8.44 1.24
N VAL A 144 0.87 -7.15 1.52
CA VAL A 144 1.53 -6.15 0.65
C VAL A 144 2.47 -5.26 1.48
N LEU A 145 3.45 -4.69 0.81
CA LEU A 145 4.39 -3.73 1.38
C LEU A 145 4.05 -2.33 0.84
#